data_b012d07dbe24fe2690762a6a88a8e085
#
_entry.id   b012d07dbe24fe2690762a6a88a8e085
#
_cell.length_a   1.000
_cell.length_b   1.000
_cell.length_c   1.000
_cell.angle_alpha   90.00
_cell.angle_beta   90.00
_cell.angle_gamma   90.00
#
_symmetry.space_group_name_H-M   'P 1'
#
loop_
_entity.id
_entity.type
_entity.pdbx_description
1 polymer ?
#
loop_
_entity_poly.entity_id
_entity_poly.type
_entity_poly.pdbx_seq_one_letter_code
_entity_poly.pdbx_strand_id
1 'polypeptide(L)'
;MTNESASPGRPALVERAAFQAELDKLRIREKAHTREGDAIAAARRRLPMVGVDASLVLTGPHGPVTLLDAFEGRRQLIAYYFMWWDGHPAAKQCEGCTFYTAQVGELSYLHSRDITYAVLCQGPYGESIRYRDFMGWDMPWYSAQDSLGTLLTGRQIGLFHLVCYLRDGDRVFETYWTKRRGVEAMDYSYALMDLTAYGRQESWEDSPPGWPQECTNTRTDGGPPDWPPVPEWPAGRPIAQWPRLEAGHSDDLTAAPSAP
;
A
#
# COMPACT_ATOMS: atom_id res chain seq x y z
N MET A 1 17.21 -15.92 -41.94
CA MET A 1 17.05 -14.68 -41.14
C MET A 1 17.87 -14.87 -39.88
N THR A 2 18.85 -14.02 -39.68
CA THR A 2 19.79 -14.12 -38.57
C THR A 2 19.09 -13.80 -37.27
N ASN A 3 19.12 -14.75 -36.32
CA ASN A 3 18.78 -14.46 -34.91
C ASN A 3 19.72 -13.34 -34.44
N GLU A 4 19.23 -12.10 -34.36
CA GLU A 4 19.99 -11.06 -33.69
C GLU A 4 20.15 -11.45 -32.22
N SER A 5 21.40 -11.66 -31.82
CA SER A 5 21.74 -11.85 -30.40
C SER A 5 21.20 -10.67 -29.58
N ALA A 6 20.74 -10.95 -28.36
CA ALA A 6 20.26 -9.91 -27.45
C ALA A 6 21.29 -8.79 -27.34
N SER A 7 20.92 -7.58 -27.77
CA SER A 7 21.73 -6.40 -27.51
C SER A 7 21.70 -6.10 -26.02
N PRO A 8 22.77 -5.59 -25.40
CA PRO A 8 22.71 -5.15 -24.01
C PRO A 8 21.52 -4.23 -23.78
N GLY A 9 20.70 -4.51 -22.78
CA GLY A 9 19.57 -3.69 -22.38
C GLY A 9 18.24 -3.93 -23.10
N ARG A 10 18.10 -4.98 -23.93
CA ARG A 10 16.80 -5.35 -24.50
C ARG A 10 16.65 -6.87 -24.73
N PRO A 11 15.39 -7.41 -24.72
CA PRO A 11 15.11 -8.79 -25.11
C PRO A 11 15.57 -9.10 -26.55
N ALA A 12 15.84 -10.38 -26.83
CA ALA A 12 16.16 -10.84 -28.17
C ALA A 12 14.97 -10.68 -29.12
N LEU A 13 15.25 -10.26 -30.36
CA LEU A 13 14.28 -10.25 -31.43
C LEU A 13 14.20 -11.65 -32.05
N VAL A 14 13.00 -12.22 -32.10
CA VAL A 14 12.75 -13.54 -32.67
C VAL A 14 11.48 -13.53 -33.55
N GLU A 15 11.30 -14.58 -34.34
CA GLU A 15 10.10 -14.78 -35.11
C GLU A 15 8.89 -15.10 -34.19
N ARG A 16 7.67 -14.75 -34.65
CA ARG A 16 6.42 -14.91 -33.90
C ARG A 16 6.22 -16.33 -33.34
N ALA A 17 6.57 -17.36 -34.11
CA ALA A 17 6.40 -18.74 -33.68
C ALA A 17 7.34 -19.10 -32.51
N ALA A 18 8.59 -18.63 -32.54
CA ALA A 18 9.54 -18.84 -31.47
C ALA A 18 9.12 -18.08 -30.20
N PHE A 19 8.69 -16.82 -30.34
CA PHE A 19 8.11 -16.05 -29.22
C PHE A 19 6.92 -16.79 -28.58
N GLN A 20 5.98 -17.27 -29.41
CA GLN A 20 4.79 -17.97 -28.93
C GLN A 20 5.16 -19.24 -28.14
N ALA A 21 6.15 -20.00 -28.62
CA ALA A 21 6.59 -21.22 -27.94
C ALA A 21 7.16 -20.94 -26.55
N GLU A 22 7.93 -19.87 -26.38
CA GLU A 22 8.45 -19.46 -25.06
C GLU A 22 7.33 -18.90 -24.15
N LEU A 23 6.42 -18.10 -24.70
CA LEU A 23 5.26 -17.59 -23.97
C LEU A 23 4.36 -18.72 -23.45
N ASP A 24 4.16 -19.78 -24.23
CA ASP A 24 3.33 -20.92 -23.79
C ASP A 24 3.97 -21.70 -22.65
N LYS A 25 5.31 -21.78 -22.59
CA LYS A 25 6.02 -22.33 -21.43
C LYS A 25 5.83 -21.45 -20.18
N LEU A 26 5.93 -20.12 -20.33
CA LEU A 26 5.70 -19.19 -19.24
C LEU A 26 4.26 -19.29 -18.70
N ARG A 27 3.27 -19.38 -19.56
CA ARG A 27 1.85 -19.53 -19.20
C ARG A 27 1.54 -20.77 -18.35
N ILE A 28 2.30 -21.83 -18.49
CA ILE A 28 2.16 -23.01 -17.61
C ILE A 28 2.52 -22.63 -16.18
N ARG A 29 3.59 -21.87 -15.99
CA ARG A 29 4.02 -21.37 -14.67
C ARG A 29 3.03 -20.37 -14.09
N GLU A 30 2.56 -19.41 -14.88
CA GLU A 30 1.55 -18.41 -14.48
C GLU A 30 0.27 -19.09 -14.00
N LYS A 31 -0.18 -20.12 -14.72
CA LYS A 31 -1.35 -20.90 -14.34
C LYS A 31 -1.14 -21.68 -13.03
N ALA A 32 0.05 -22.20 -12.81
CA ALA A 32 0.40 -22.86 -11.54
C ALA A 32 0.41 -21.84 -10.39
N HIS A 33 0.98 -20.65 -10.61
CA HIS A 33 0.99 -19.56 -9.63
C HIS A 33 -0.44 -19.10 -9.26
N THR A 34 -1.34 -18.96 -10.24
CA THR A 34 -2.73 -18.61 -9.99
C THR A 34 -3.42 -19.64 -9.08
N ARG A 35 -3.22 -20.94 -9.37
CA ARG A 35 -3.79 -22.02 -8.53
C ARG A 35 -3.23 -22.01 -7.11
N GLU A 36 -1.94 -21.75 -6.95
CA GLU A 36 -1.31 -21.62 -5.64
C GLU A 36 -1.86 -20.39 -4.90
N GLY A 37 -2.05 -19.27 -5.59
CA GLY A 37 -2.71 -18.08 -5.03
C GLY A 37 -4.12 -18.39 -4.51
N ASP A 38 -4.91 -19.15 -5.25
CA ASP A 38 -6.24 -19.61 -4.84
C ASP A 38 -6.17 -20.52 -3.59
N ALA A 39 -5.20 -21.43 -3.56
CA ALA A 39 -4.98 -22.32 -2.41
C ALA A 39 -4.58 -21.53 -1.15
N ILE A 40 -3.69 -20.56 -1.28
CA ILE A 40 -3.28 -19.64 -0.19
C ILE A 40 -4.50 -18.83 0.30
N ALA A 41 -5.30 -18.29 -0.60
CA ALA A 41 -6.52 -17.56 -0.25
C ALA A 41 -7.53 -18.46 0.49
N ALA A 42 -7.65 -19.72 0.08
CA ALA A 42 -8.46 -20.71 0.77
C ALA A 42 -7.90 -21.05 2.16
N ALA A 43 -6.59 -21.11 2.32
CA ALA A 43 -5.94 -21.33 3.62
C ALA A 43 -6.18 -20.12 4.57
N ARG A 44 -6.05 -18.87 4.07
CA ARG A 44 -6.35 -17.67 4.88
C ARG A 44 -7.77 -17.71 5.45
N ARG A 45 -8.76 -18.14 4.67
CA ARG A 45 -10.15 -18.27 5.15
C ARG A 45 -10.36 -19.31 6.25
N ARG A 46 -9.37 -20.14 6.53
CA ARG A 46 -9.39 -21.19 7.56
C ARG A 46 -8.50 -20.88 8.76
N LEU A 47 -7.83 -19.73 8.75
CA LEU A 47 -7.05 -19.30 9.91
C LEU A 47 -7.98 -19.12 11.13
N PRO A 48 -7.54 -19.49 12.32
CA PRO A 48 -8.22 -19.09 13.54
C PRO A 48 -8.16 -17.57 13.68
N MET A 49 -9.12 -16.99 14.38
CA MET A 49 -9.22 -15.57 14.64
C MET A 49 -8.92 -15.23 16.10
N VAL A 50 -8.49 -14.01 16.35
CA VAL A 50 -8.18 -13.48 17.69
C VAL A 50 -9.18 -12.39 18.05
N GLY A 51 -9.77 -12.47 19.25
CA GLY A 51 -10.65 -11.43 19.78
C GLY A 51 -9.90 -10.11 19.98
N VAL A 52 -10.51 -9.01 19.54
CA VAL A 52 -10.01 -7.65 19.70
C VAL A 52 -11.10 -6.84 20.41
N ASP A 53 -10.69 -5.96 21.32
CA ASP A 53 -11.63 -5.08 22.00
C ASP A 53 -12.32 -4.13 21.01
N ALA A 54 -13.60 -4.33 20.80
CA ALA A 54 -14.42 -3.56 19.87
C ALA A 54 -14.57 -2.08 20.29
N SER A 55 -14.37 -1.78 21.57
CA SER A 55 -14.49 -0.44 22.16
C SER A 55 -13.21 0.40 22.07
N LEU A 56 -12.12 -0.14 21.52
CA LEU A 56 -10.87 0.62 21.31
C LEU A 56 -11.14 1.92 20.57
N VAL A 57 -10.66 3.02 21.15
CA VAL A 57 -10.97 4.36 20.68
C VAL A 57 -10.07 4.74 19.50
N LEU A 58 -10.70 5.21 18.46
CA LEU A 58 -10.10 5.89 17.31
C LEU A 58 -10.59 7.35 17.28
N THR A 59 -9.89 8.22 16.60
CA THR A 59 -10.39 9.58 16.34
C THR A 59 -10.85 9.68 14.88
N GLY A 60 -12.10 10.02 14.68
CA GLY A 60 -12.74 10.20 13.37
C GLY A 60 -13.20 11.65 13.12
N PRO A 61 -13.99 11.89 12.06
CA PRO A 61 -14.38 13.24 11.62
C PRO A 61 -15.23 14.02 12.65
N HIS A 62 -15.90 13.32 13.54
CA HIS A 62 -16.75 13.94 14.57
C HIS A 62 -16.23 13.71 15.99
N GLY A 63 -14.97 13.35 16.15
CA GLY A 63 -14.35 13.07 17.44
C GLY A 63 -14.14 11.56 17.68
N PRO A 64 -14.14 11.12 18.94
CA PRO A 64 -13.90 9.72 19.27
C PRO A 64 -14.96 8.79 18.68
N VAL A 65 -14.50 7.69 18.10
CA VAL A 65 -15.31 6.58 17.59
C VAL A 65 -14.67 5.26 18.06
N THR A 66 -15.40 4.16 18.00
CA THR A 66 -14.85 2.86 18.37
C THR A 66 -14.27 2.12 17.16
N LEU A 67 -13.46 1.09 17.41
CA LEU A 67 -13.02 0.18 16.35
C LEU A 67 -14.24 -0.46 15.64
N LEU A 68 -15.33 -0.72 16.38
CA LEU A 68 -16.57 -1.23 15.80
C LEU A 68 -17.19 -0.24 14.80
N ASP A 69 -17.15 1.05 15.08
CA ASP A 69 -17.69 2.09 14.20
C ASP A 69 -16.91 2.17 12.88
N ALA A 70 -15.59 1.87 12.87
CA ALA A 70 -14.77 1.86 11.68
C ALA A 70 -15.19 0.80 10.63
N PHE A 71 -16.02 -0.17 11.02
CA PHE A 71 -16.64 -1.09 10.06
C PHE A 71 -17.74 -0.44 9.21
N GLU A 72 -18.21 0.75 9.57
CA GLU A 72 -19.29 1.45 8.86
C GLU A 72 -20.53 0.58 8.62
N GLY A 73 -20.87 -0.23 9.61
CA GLY A 73 -22.01 -1.16 9.58
C GLY A 73 -21.76 -2.47 8.81
N ARG A 74 -20.64 -2.62 8.11
CA ARG A 74 -20.31 -3.84 7.37
C ARG A 74 -19.69 -4.90 8.28
N ARG A 75 -19.68 -6.16 7.81
CA ARG A 75 -19.18 -7.29 8.60
C ARG A 75 -17.66 -7.45 8.58
N GLN A 76 -16.98 -6.89 7.60
CA GLN A 76 -15.53 -7.04 7.47
C GLN A 76 -14.88 -5.68 7.32
N LEU A 77 -13.68 -5.56 7.88
CA LEU A 77 -12.86 -4.36 7.77
C LEU A 77 -11.45 -4.75 7.30
N ILE A 78 -11.00 -4.12 6.26
CA ILE A 78 -9.58 -4.08 5.86
C ILE A 78 -9.04 -2.75 6.36
N ALA A 79 -8.17 -2.80 7.37
CA ALA A 79 -7.55 -1.63 7.97
C ALA A 79 -6.10 -1.49 7.52
N TYR A 80 -5.78 -0.39 6.87
CA TYR A 80 -4.41 -0.06 6.52
C TYR A 80 -3.82 0.89 7.56
N TYR A 81 -2.81 0.44 8.29
CA TYR A 81 -2.12 1.24 9.30
C TYR A 81 -1.05 2.11 8.63
N PHE A 82 -1.43 3.34 8.34
CA PHE A 82 -0.60 4.31 7.65
C PHE A 82 0.46 4.89 8.62
N MET A 83 1.73 4.79 8.26
CA MET A 83 2.83 5.42 9.01
C MET A 83 2.68 6.94 8.98
N TRP A 84 2.99 7.58 10.08
CA TRP A 84 2.88 9.02 10.18
C TRP A 84 4.07 9.64 10.91
N TRP A 85 4.44 10.81 10.50
CA TRP A 85 5.46 11.63 11.13
C TRP A 85 4.86 12.96 11.53
N ASP A 86 4.60 13.09 12.84
CA ASP A 86 3.92 14.24 13.44
C ASP A 86 4.66 15.53 13.12
N GLY A 87 3.93 16.59 12.73
CA GLY A 87 4.47 17.91 12.43
C GLY A 87 5.24 18.02 11.11
N HIS A 88 5.33 16.95 10.31
CA HIS A 88 6.00 17.02 9.01
C HIS A 88 5.01 17.37 7.88
N PRO A 89 5.45 18.16 6.87
CA PRO A 89 4.59 18.52 5.74
C PRO A 89 4.23 17.30 4.89
N ALA A 90 3.20 17.45 4.03
CA ALA A 90 2.72 16.40 3.15
C ALA A 90 3.85 15.75 2.32
N ALA A 91 4.74 16.56 1.78
CA ALA A 91 5.87 16.07 0.97
C ALA A 91 6.86 15.20 1.75
N LYS A 92 6.83 15.22 3.08
CA LYS A 92 7.71 14.43 3.95
C LYS A 92 7.02 13.22 4.58
N GLN A 93 5.73 13.02 4.35
CA GLN A 93 5.03 11.84 4.85
C GLN A 93 5.46 10.56 4.09
N CYS A 94 5.17 9.40 4.65
CA CYS A 94 5.62 8.10 4.16
C CYS A 94 5.24 7.87 2.69
N GLU A 95 6.24 7.87 1.80
CA GLU A 95 6.04 7.63 0.37
C GLU A 95 5.44 6.25 0.08
N GLY A 96 5.94 5.20 0.72
CA GLY A 96 5.41 3.84 0.53
C GLY A 96 3.95 3.73 0.92
N CYS A 97 3.55 4.33 2.07
CA CYS A 97 2.15 4.36 2.47
C CYS A 97 1.30 5.17 1.48
N THR A 98 1.83 6.29 1.00
CA THR A 98 1.18 7.12 -0.02
C THR A 98 1.00 6.36 -1.32
N PHE A 99 2.04 5.67 -1.77
CA PHE A 99 2.01 4.85 -2.97
C PHE A 99 0.92 3.77 -2.90
N TYR A 100 0.90 2.97 -1.83
CA TYR A 100 -0.11 1.92 -1.66
C TYR A 100 -1.53 2.48 -1.52
N THR A 101 -1.72 3.52 -0.70
CA THR A 101 -3.05 4.10 -0.47
C THR A 101 -3.61 4.75 -1.73
N ALA A 102 -2.76 5.40 -2.53
CA ALA A 102 -3.16 6.06 -3.78
C ALA A 102 -3.74 5.09 -4.83
N GLN A 103 -3.52 3.80 -4.67
CA GLN A 103 -4.01 2.79 -5.61
C GLN A 103 -5.35 2.16 -5.20
N VAL A 104 -5.85 2.47 -4.01
CA VAL A 104 -7.16 2.01 -3.53
C VAL A 104 -8.19 3.12 -3.74
N GLY A 105 -8.67 3.26 -4.98
CA GLY A 105 -9.60 4.35 -5.34
C GLY A 105 -11.05 3.91 -5.50
N GLU A 106 -11.32 2.64 -5.86
CA GLU A 106 -12.67 2.17 -6.11
C GLU A 106 -13.11 1.16 -5.05
N LEU A 107 -14.02 1.56 -4.19
CA LEU A 107 -14.46 0.76 -3.03
C LEU A 107 -15.77 0.01 -3.22
N SER A 108 -16.54 0.29 -4.28
CA SER A 108 -17.87 -0.30 -4.45
C SER A 108 -17.85 -1.83 -4.53
N TYR A 109 -16.79 -2.40 -5.12
CA TYR A 109 -16.61 -3.85 -5.18
C TYR A 109 -16.38 -4.48 -3.81
N LEU A 110 -15.65 -3.81 -2.92
CA LEU A 110 -15.47 -4.24 -1.53
C LEU A 110 -16.79 -4.09 -0.76
N HIS A 111 -17.43 -2.95 -0.89
CA HIS A 111 -18.73 -2.68 -0.27
C HIS A 111 -19.79 -3.72 -0.67
N SER A 112 -19.81 -4.14 -1.94
CA SER A 112 -20.74 -5.18 -2.42
C SER A 112 -20.49 -6.57 -1.82
N ARG A 113 -19.38 -6.76 -1.11
CA ARG A 113 -19.02 -7.98 -0.39
C ARG A 113 -19.04 -7.77 1.13
N ASP A 114 -19.70 -6.71 1.58
CA ASP A 114 -19.84 -6.38 3.00
C ASP A 114 -18.47 -6.13 3.67
N ILE A 115 -17.55 -5.47 2.94
CA ILE A 115 -16.19 -5.14 3.36
C ILE A 115 -16.00 -3.63 3.34
N THR A 116 -15.57 -3.05 4.45
CA THR A 116 -15.04 -1.69 4.53
C THR A 116 -13.52 -1.74 4.34
N TYR A 117 -12.98 -0.84 3.52
CA TYR A 117 -11.58 -0.48 3.56
C TYR A 117 -11.46 0.86 4.28
N ALA A 118 -10.59 0.94 5.27
CA ALA A 118 -10.31 2.17 6.01
C ALA A 118 -8.82 2.33 6.27
N VAL A 119 -8.36 3.58 6.35
CA VAL A 119 -7.03 3.91 6.82
C VAL A 119 -7.10 4.20 8.32
N LEU A 120 -6.29 3.49 9.09
CA LEU A 120 -6.02 3.76 10.49
C LEU A 120 -4.64 4.42 10.58
N CYS A 121 -4.61 5.76 10.59
CA CYS A 121 -3.37 6.51 10.65
C CYS A 121 -2.72 6.39 12.03
N GLN A 122 -1.40 6.26 12.06
CA GLN A 122 -0.63 6.14 13.31
C GLN A 122 -0.29 7.51 13.93
N GLY A 123 -0.73 8.60 13.34
CA GLY A 123 -0.53 9.96 13.81
C GLY A 123 -1.83 10.70 14.14
N PRO A 124 -1.73 11.99 14.52
CA PRO A 124 -2.87 12.82 14.91
C PRO A 124 -3.92 12.94 13.81
N TYR A 125 -5.19 12.85 14.18
CA TYR A 125 -6.28 12.97 13.21
C TYR A 125 -6.24 14.31 12.46
N GLY A 126 -6.04 15.42 13.19
CA GLY A 126 -6.07 16.76 12.61
C GLY A 126 -5.04 17.01 11.50
N GLU A 127 -3.87 16.41 11.59
CA GLU A 127 -2.85 16.47 10.53
C GLU A 127 -3.15 15.48 9.42
N SER A 128 -3.43 14.23 9.79
CA SER A 128 -3.55 13.15 8.84
C SER A 128 -4.78 13.26 7.96
N ILE A 129 -5.88 13.85 8.46
CA ILE A 129 -7.06 14.12 7.63
C ILE A 129 -6.78 15.18 6.56
N ARG A 130 -5.97 16.19 6.88
CA ARG A 130 -5.54 17.18 5.88
C ARG A 130 -4.69 16.56 4.79
N TYR A 131 -3.88 15.56 5.14
CA TYR A 131 -3.12 14.79 4.16
C TYR A 131 -4.04 13.98 3.23
N ARG A 132 -5.04 13.31 3.78
CA ARG A 132 -6.06 12.63 2.97
C ARG A 132 -6.70 13.61 1.98
N ASP A 133 -7.09 14.79 2.46
CA ASP A 133 -7.74 15.82 1.65
C ASP A 133 -6.78 16.42 0.62
N PHE A 134 -5.50 16.69 0.99
CA PHE A 134 -4.44 17.08 0.08
C PHE A 134 -4.26 16.06 -1.06
N MET A 135 -4.29 14.76 -0.74
CA MET A 135 -4.20 13.68 -1.73
C MET A 135 -5.48 13.47 -2.53
N GLY A 136 -6.60 14.09 -2.13
CA GLY A 136 -7.89 13.92 -2.78
C GLY A 136 -8.48 12.52 -2.61
N TRP A 137 -8.19 11.88 -1.47
CA TRP A 137 -8.73 10.57 -1.13
C TRP A 137 -10.06 10.70 -0.39
N ASP A 138 -10.97 9.76 -0.62
CA ASP A 138 -12.32 9.75 -0.03
C ASP A 138 -12.61 8.55 0.87
N MET A 139 -11.65 7.59 0.96
CA MET A 139 -11.82 6.45 1.85
C MET A 139 -11.97 6.88 3.32
N PRO A 140 -12.67 6.08 4.14
CA PRO A 140 -12.72 6.24 5.58
C PRO A 140 -11.33 6.38 6.20
N TRP A 141 -11.17 7.40 7.06
CA TRP A 141 -9.89 7.76 7.64
C TRP A 141 -10.03 8.05 9.13
N TYR A 142 -9.26 7.36 9.94
CA TYR A 142 -9.26 7.48 11.38
C TYR A 142 -7.83 7.59 11.90
N SER A 143 -7.62 8.30 13.01
CA SER A 143 -6.40 8.18 13.78
C SER A 143 -6.55 7.03 14.79
N ALA A 144 -5.57 6.13 14.80
CA ALA A 144 -5.47 5.06 15.76
C ALA A 144 -4.40 5.34 16.85
N GLN A 145 -3.83 6.56 16.88
CA GLN A 145 -2.66 6.91 17.67
C GLN A 145 -2.76 6.46 19.12
N ASP A 146 -3.88 6.72 19.77
CA ASP A 146 -4.09 6.41 21.19
C ASP A 146 -4.28 4.91 21.50
N SER A 147 -4.62 4.11 20.48
CA SER A 147 -4.91 2.68 20.62
C SER A 147 -3.86 1.77 19.96
N LEU A 148 -2.80 2.33 19.37
CA LEU A 148 -1.78 1.57 18.62
C LEU A 148 -1.15 0.44 19.44
N GLY A 149 -0.85 0.69 20.72
CA GLY A 149 -0.24 -0.31 21.59
C GLY A 149 -1.05 -1.59 21.72
N THR A 150 -2.38 -1.48 21.69
CA THR A 150 -3.31 -2.61 21.74
C THR A 150 -3.58 -3.17 20.35
N LEU A 151 -3.89 -2.32 19.36
CA LEU A 151 -4.21 -2.72 18.01
C LEU A 151 -3.05 -3.41 17.29
N LEU A 152 -1.82 -3.01 17.58
CA LEU A 152 -0.60 -3.57 17.01
C LEU A 152 0.18 -4.42 18.02
N THR A 153 -0.47 -5.02 19.01
CA THR A 153 0.20 -5.89 19.99
C THR A 153 1.06 -6.95 19.29
N GLY A 154 2.34 -7.03 19.69
CA GLY A 154 3.32 -7.94 19.09
C GLY A 154 3.85 -7.50 17.72
N ARG A 155 3.52 -6.29 17.27
CA ARG A 155 3.95 -5.71 16.00
C ARG A 155 4.71 -4.40 16.23
N GLN A 156 5.47 -4.00 15.25
CA GLN A 156 6.23 -2.75 15.29
C GLN A 156 5.29 -1.56 14.99
N ILE A 157 5.10 -0.69 15.96
CA ILE A 157 4.51 0.65 15.77
C ILE A 157 5.49 1.48 14.95
N GLY A 158 5.00 2.38 14.09
CA GLY A 158 5.82 3.14 13.16
C GLY A 158 6.20 2.37 11.90
N LEU A 159 5.66 1.16 11.70
CA LEU A 159 5.70 0.41 10.45
C LEU A 159 4.28 0.23 9.92
N PHE A 160 4.12 0.24 8.60
CA PHE A 160 2.81 0.02 7.98
C PHE A 160 2.38 -1.45 8.06
N HIS A 161 1.09 -1.65 8.26
CA HIS A 161 0.45 -2.97 8.33
C HIS A 161 -0.88 -2.95 7.57
N LEU A 162 -1.24 -4.08 6.99
CA LEU A 162 -2.59 -4.34 6.50
C LEU A 162 -3.21 -5.41 7.38
N VAL A 163 -4.32 -5.10 8.03
CA VAL A 163 -4.99 -6.00 8.99
C VAL A 163 -6.44 -6.19 8.57
N CYS A 164 -6.90 -7.42 8.61
CA CYS A 164 -8.27 -7.78 8.30
C CYS A 164 -9.01 -8.17 9.57
N TYR A 165 -10.19 -7.59 9.76
CA TYR A 165 -11.07 -7.86 10.88
C TYR A 165 -12.42 -8.40 10.41
N LEU A 166 -13.03 -9.20 11.26
CA LEU A 166 -14.40 -9.69 11.13
C LEU A 166 -15.19 -9.20 12.34
N ARG A 167 -16.43 -8.76 12.13
CA ARG A 167 -17.36 -8.45 13.19
C ARG A 167 -18.47 -9.51 13.25
N ASP A 168 -18.83 -9.91 14.47
CA ASP A 168 -19.97 -10.79 14.76
C ASP A 168 -20.81 -10.13 15.86
N GLY A 169 -21.89 -9.46 15.48
CA GLY A 169 -22.61 -8.55 16.37
C GLY A 169 -21.70 -7.40 16.82
N ASP A 170 -21.51 -7.28 18.12
CA ASP A 170 -20.67 -6.25 18.75
C ASP A 170 -19.25 -6.75 19.06
N ARG A 171 -18.90 -7.97 18.65
CA ARG A 171 -17.57 -8.54 18.83
C ARG A 171 -16.74 -8.34 17.59
N VAL A 172 -15.45 -8.01 17.78
CA VAL A 172 -14.47 -7.84 16.72
C VAL A 172 -13.38 -8.90 16.85
N PHE A 173 -12.97 -9.45 15.73
CA PHE A 173 -11.91 -10.45 15.63
C PHE A 173 -10.94 -10.08 14.55
N GLU A 174 -9.64 -10.20 14.82
CA GLU A 174 -8.62 -10.16 13.80
C GLU A 174 -8.54 -11.53 13.12
N THR A 175 -8.54 -11.53 11.79
CA THR A 175 -8.54 -12.74 10.97
C THR A 175 -7.27 -12.92 10.16
N TYR A 176 -6.56 -11.83 9.85
CA TYR A 176 -5.33 -11.85 9.08
C TYR A 176 -4.58 -10.53 9.20
N TRP A 177 -3.28 -10.57 9.11
CA TRP A 177 -2.47 -9.37 8.94
C TRP A 177 -1.21 -9.62 8.11
N THR A 178 -0.67 -8.57 7.50
CA THR A 178 0.58 -8.61 6.76
C THR A 178 1.29 -7.26 6.78
N LYS A 179 2.56 -7.25 6.40
CA LYS A 179 3.43 -6.07 6.29
C LYS A 179 4.42 -6.21 5.14
N ARG A 180 5.17 -5.16 4.87
CA ARG A 180 6.19 -5.14 3.80
C ARG A 180 5.57 -5.60 2.47
N ARG A 181 6.22 -6.47 1.71
CA ARG A 181 5.73 -6.95 0.43
C ARG A 181 4.35 -7.63 0.47
N GLY A 182 3.90 -8.12 1.62
CA GLY A 182 2.54 -8.62 1.75
C GLY A 182 1.45 -7.54 1.56
N VAL A 183 1.80 -6.25 1.70
CA VAL A 183 0.92 -5.12 1.44
C VAL A 183 0.79 -4.81 -0.06
N GLU A 184 1.64 -5.38 -0.91
CA GLU A 184 1.53 -5.28 -2.37
C GLU A 184 0.18 -5.80 -2.92
N ALA A 185 -0.61 -6.48 -2.09
CA ALA A 185 -2.01 -6.80 -2.42
C ALA A 185 -2.88 -5.56 -2.71
N MET A 186 -2.47 -4.37 -2.25
CA MET A 186 -3.13 -3.09 -2.52
C MET A 186 -2.64 -2.41 -3.81
N ASP A 187 -1.63 -2.97 -4.47
CA ASP A 187 -0.83 -2.31 -5.49
C ASP A 187 -1.00 -2.98 -6.85
N TYR A 188 -1.73 -2.33 -7.73
CA TYR A 188 -1.84 -2.79 -9.11
C TYR A 188 -0.67 -2.32 -9.99
N SER A 189 0.04 -1.24 -9.62
CA SER A 189 1.14 -0.71 -10.43
C SER A 189 2.30 -1.68 -10.52
N TYR A 190 2.67 -2.33 -9.41
CA TYR A 190 3.71 -3.37 -9.44
C TYR A 190 3.30 -4.58 -10.28
N ALA A 191 2.06 -5.01 -10.16
CA ALA A 191 1.55 -6.09 -11.00
C ALA A 191 1.59 -5.77 -12.49
N LEU A 192 1.32 -4.49 -12.87
CA LEU A 192 1.43 -4.03 -14.25
C LEU A 192 2.89 -3.90 -14.71
N MET A 193 3.78 -3.37 -13.86
CA MET A 193 5.21 -3.29 -14.16
C MET A 193 5.80 -4.68 -14.39
N ASP A 194 5.45 -5.67 -13.57
CA ASP A 194 5.91 -7.06 -13.70
C ASP A 194 5.50 -7.72 -15.03
N LEU A 195 4.52 -7.17 -15.76
CA LEU A 195 4.16 -7.61 -17.11
C LEU A 195 5.05 -7.00 -18.21
N THR A 196 5.84 -5.99 -17.89
CA THR A 196 6.68 -5.30 -18.86
C THR A 196 8.05 -5.97 -19.01
N ALA A 197 8.76 -5.64 -20.09
CA ALA A 197 10.07 -6.23 -20.36
C ALA A 197 11.11 -5.91 -19.27
N TYR A 198 11.00 -4.75 -18.63
CA TYR A 198 11.97 -4.30 -17.64
C TYR A 198 11.49 -4.42 -16.19
N GLY A 199 10.28 -4.91 -15.98
CA GLY A 199 9.73 -5.07 -14.64
C GLY A 199 9.62 -3.76 -13.86
N ARG A 200 9.85 -3.81 -12.57
CA ARG A 200 9.85 -2.65 -11.65
C ARG A 200 11.13 -1.83 -11.73
N GLN A 201 12.16 -2.37 -12.34
CA GLN A 201 13.51 -1.81 -12.47
C GLN A 201 14.21 -1.60 -11.12
N GLU A 202 13.86 -2.43 -10.14
CA GLU A 202 14.43 -2.35 -8.79
C GLU A 202 15.72 -3.19 -8.69
N SER A 203 16.67 -2.75 -7.86
CA SER A 203 18.00 -3.35 -7.74
C SER A 203 18.00 -4.81 -7.26
N TRP A 204 16.92 -5.29 -6.64
CA TRP A 204 16.79 -6.66 -6.14
C TRP A 204 16.21 -7.63 -7.19
N GLU A 205 15.70 -7.13 -8.33
CA GLU A 205 15.13 -7.99 -9.37
C GLU A 205 16.23 -8.78 -10.09
N ASP A 206 15.91 -10.02 -10.44
CA ASP A 206 16.76 -10.88 -11.27
C ASP A 206 16.60 -10.45 -12.74
N SER A 207 17.37 -9.44 -13.14
CA SER A 207 17.37 -8.90 -14.49
C SER A 207 18.69 -9.19 -15.22
N PRO A 208 18.65 -9.42 -16.53
CA PRO A 208 19.86 -9.63 -17.31
C PRO A 208 20.81 -8.42 -17.24
N PRO A 209 22.13 -8.62 -17.38
CA PRO A 209 23.11 -7.52 -17.37
C PRO A 209 22.79 -6.42 -18.42
N GLY A 210 22.88 -5.16 -18.02
CA GLY A 210 22.63 -4.00 -18.86
C GLY A 210 21.16 -3.60 -18.97
N TRP A 211 20.26 -4.26 -18.24
CA TRP A 211 18.89 -3.82 -18.11
C TRP A 211 18.75 -2.80 -16.98
N PRO A 212 17.77 -1.87 -17.06
CA PRO A 212 17.59 -0.87 -16.02
C PRO A 212 17.21 -1.51 -14.69
N GLN A 213 17.95 -1.19 -13.63
CA GLN A 213 17.71 -1.66 -12.25
C GLN A 213 18.01 -0.56 -11.22
N GLU A 214 17.89 0.71 -11.62
CA GLU A 214 18.26 1.84 -10.78
C GLU A 214 17.07 2.46 -10.04
N CYS A 215 15.86 2.02 -10.35
CA CYS A 215 14.67 2.56 -9.72
C CYS A 215 14.46 1.96 -8.34
N THR A 216 14.02 2.80 -7.42
CA THR A 216 13.43 2.39 -6.17
C THR A 216 12.10 3.11 -6.03
N ASN A 217 11.18 2.58 -5.24
CA ASN A 217 9.91 3.25 -4.97
C ASN A 217 10.02 4.32 -3.90
N THR A 218 11.21 4.70 -3.50
CA THR A 218 11.45 5.59 -2.38
C THR A 218 12.15 6.87 -2.79
N ARG A 219 11.87 7.94 -2.05
CA ARG A 219 12.50 9.25 -2.24
C ARG A 219 13.94 9.27 -1.74
N THR A 220 14.76 10.12 -2.34
CA THR A 220 16.13 10.38 -1.89
C THR A 220 16.24 11.42 -0.80
N ASP A 221 15.25 12.26 -0.63
CA ASP A 221 15.25 13.33 0.36
C ASP A 221 14.83 12.88 1.76
N GLY A 222 14.75 11.57 1.95
CA GLY A 222 14.73 10.95 3.25
C GLY A 222 13.34 10.66 3.80
N GLY A 223 13.35 9.74 4.74
CA GLY A 223 12.33 9.55 5.76
C GLY A 223 12.48 10.59 6.88
N PRO A 224 12.00 10.28 8.08
CA PRO A 224 12.17 11.14 9.26
C PRO A 224 13.63 11.55 9.44
N PRO A 225 13.91 12.74 10.03
CA PRO A 225 15.26 13.25 10.21
C PRO A 225 16.22 12.33 10.97
N ASP A 226 15.67 11.44 11.77
CA ASP A 226 16.36 10.45 12.61
C ASP A 226 16.55 9.07 11.91
N TRP A 227 16.01 8.91 10.70
CA TRP A 227 16.33 7.73 9.89
C TRP A 227 17.71 7.90 9.23
N PRO A 228 18.56 6.87 9.27
CA PRO A 228 19.83 6.95 8.57
C PRO A 228 19.55 7.21 7.08
N PRO A 229 20.29 8.14 6.46
CA PRO A 229 20.20 8.34 5.02
C PRO A 229 20.45 6.99 4.32
N VAL A 230 19.57 6.61 3.40
CA VAL A 230 19.80 5.43 2.58
C VAL A 230 20.54 5.90 1.33
N PRO A 231 21.86 5.65 1.23
CA PRO A 231 22.71 6.26 0.21
C PRO A 231 22.41 5.81 -1.22
N GLU A 232 21.56 4.83 -1.40
CA GLU A 232 21.39 4.09 -2.66
C GLU A 232 20.11 4.42 -3.40
N TRP A 233 19.29 5.37 -2.90
CA TRP A 233 18.03 5.70 -3.54
C TRP A 233 18.20 6.81 -4.58
N PRO A 234 17.86 6.56 -5.86
CA PRO A 234 18.01 7.58 -6.90
C PRO A 234 17.12 8.79 -6.65
N ALA A 235 17.70 9.97 -6.86
CA ALA A 235 17.02 11.25 -6.69
C ALA A 235 15.93 11.48 -7.75
N GLY A 236 14.89 12.20 -7.36
CA GLY A 236 14.04 12.88 -8.33
C GLY A 236 12.95 12.03 -8.98
N ARG A 237 12.60 10.91 -8.43
CA ARG A 237 11.48 10.13 -8.93
C ARG A 237 10.15 10.80 -8.58
N PRO A 238 9.23 10.98 -9.56
CA PRO A 238 7.88 11.44 -9.29
C PRO A 238 7.14 10.50 -8.32
N ILE A 239 6.48 11.07 -7.33
CA ILE A 239 5.64 10.37 -6.36
C ILE A 239 4.22 10.90 -6.45
N ALA A 240 3.26 10.21 -5.83
CA ALA A 240 1.85 10.57 -5.90
C ALA A 240 1.51 11.97 -5.32
N GLN A 241 2.38 12.52 -4.48
CA GLN A 241 2.23 13.88 -3.92
C GLN A 241 2.57 15.00 -4.94
N TRP A 242 3.49 14.75 -5.88
CA TRP A 242 4.02 15.81 -6.75
C TRP A 242 2.99 16.50 -7.64
N PRO A 243 2.07 15.81 -8.32
CA PRO A 243 1.05 16.48 -9.10
C PRO A 243 0.20 17.47 -8.29
N ARG A 244 0.05 17.22 -7.00
CA ARG A 244 -0.70 18.12 -6.10
C ARG A 244 0.09 19.34 -5.72
N LEU A 245 1.38 19.17 -5.43
CA LEU A 245 2.29 20.29 -5.17
C LEU A 245 2.44 21.19 -6.41
N GLU A 246 2.61 20.60 -7.59
CA GLU A 246 2.66 21.32 -8.88
C GLU A 246 1.35 22.05 -9.18
N ALA A 247 0.20 21.51 -8.77
CA ALA A 247 -1.08 22.17 -8.88
C ALA A 247 -1.31 23.29 -7.83
N GLY A 248 -0.30 23.55 -6.97
CA GLY A 248 -0.37 24.63 -5.98
C GLY A 248 -1.06 24.26 -4.67
N HIS A 249 -1.29 22.99 -4.38
CA HIS A 249 -1.79 22.56 -3.08
C HIS A 249 -0.73 22.78 -1.99
N SER A 250 -1.17 23.26 -0.83
CA SER A 250 -0.29 23.43 0.32
C SER A 250 0.13 22.07 0.89
N ASP A 251 1.41 21.89 1.15
CA ASP A 251 1.98 20.73 1.83
C ASP A 251 2.10 20.93 3.35
N ASP A 252 1.79 22.13 3.86
CA ASP A 252 1.76 22.42 5.30
C ASP A 252 0.49 21.86 5.94
N LEU A 253 0.62 20.72 6.60
CA LEU A 253 -0.46 20.04 7.29
C LEU A 253 -0.73 20.58 8.70
N THR A 254 0.13 21.45 9.22
CA THR A 254 0.01 22.06 10.56
C THR A 254 -0.77 23.38 10.52
N ALA A 255 -0.76 24.07 9.38
CA ALA A 255 -1.50 25.30 9.21
C ALA A 255 -3.02 25.04 9.27
N ALA A 256 -3.75 25.92 9.93
CA ALA A 256 -5.20 25.88 9.87
C ALA A 256 -5.66 26.04 8.40
N PRO A 257 -6.69 25.31 7.93
CA PRO A 257 -7.20 25.51 6.59
C PRO A 257 -7.56 26.99 6.44
N SER A 258 -7.05 27.61 5.38
CA SER A 258 -7.50 28.97 4.99
C SER A 258 -9.01 28.90 4.82
N ALA A 259 -9.72 29.79 5.52
CA ALA A 259 -11.16 29.88 5.39
C ALA A 259 -11.54 30.11 3.92
N PRO A 260 -12.63 29.53 3.40
CA PRO A 260 -13.05 29.68 2.02
C PRO A 260 -13.37 31.11 1.64
#